data_fa345f46531913a23ec9247c5cb1aac8
#
_entry.id   fa345f46531913a23ec9247c5cb1aac8
#
_cell.length_a   1.000
_cell.length_b   1.000
_cell.length_c   1.000
_cell.angle_alpha   90.00
_cell.angle_beta   90.00
_cell.angle_gamma   90.00
#
_symmetry.space_group_name_H-M   'P 1'
#
loop_
_entity.id
_entity.type
_entity.pdbx_description
1 polymer ?
#
loop_
_entity_poly.entity_id
_entity_poly.type
_entity_poly.pdbx_seq_one_letter_code
_entity_poly.pdbx_strand_id
1 'polypeptide(L)'
;LVHALVATEDERFYEHSGVDFIALGRAVVKRGVMGQASAGGGSTITQQLAKQLFSEKAHSTVERLLQKPIEWIIAVKLERHFTKEEILAMYFNYFDFLHNAVGIKRAANVYFNKEPRKLTVTEAAMLVGLCKNPSMFNPLRYPERCKQRRNVVLMQMVKSGYVTKAEYDELSQRPLGLHFTKAKPVSGAADYFQAYLRQYMMAKKPVREDYQAWQNRQFVLDSIAWEQDPLYGWCNK
;
A
#
# COMPACT_ATOMS: atom_id res chain seq x y z
N LEU A 1 13.75 7.62 1.97
CA LEU A 1 12.54 6.85 1.77
C LEU A 1 11.87 7.17 0.42
N VAL A 2 11.56 8.44 0.14
CA VAL A 2 10.98 8.89 -1.13
C VAL A 2 11.86 8.50 -2.31
N HIS A 3 13.14 8.82 -2.28
CA HIS A 3 14.10 8.45 -3.33
C HIS A 3 14.14 6.94 -3.57
N ALA A 4 14.09 6.13 -2.52
CA ALA A 4 14.06 4.67 -2.65
C ALA A 4 12.79 4.18 -3.35
N LEU A 5 11.61 4.75 -3.04
CA LEU A 5 10.35 4.41 -3.68
C LEU A 5 10.35 4.82 -5.15
N VAL A 6 10.67 6.08 -5.43
CA VAL A 6 10.70 6.63 -6.80
C VAL A 6 11.67 5.85 -7.68
N ALA A 7 12.92 5.65 -7.23
CA ALA A 7 13.93 4.90 -7.97
C ALA A 7 13.51 3.44 -8.26
N THR A 8 12.66 2.84 -7.41
CA THR A 8 12.32 1.42 -7.51
C THR A 8 11.03 1.15 -8.26
N GLU A 9 10.00 1.94 -8.00
CA GLU A 9 8.65 1.70 -8.50
C GLU A 9 8.29 2.61 -9.68
N ASP A 10 8.84 3.83 -9.73
CA ASP A 10 8.44 4.83 -10.71
C ASP A 10 9.52 5.90 -10.91
N GLU A 11 10.59 5.54 -11.63
CA GLU A 11 11.77 6.40 -11.84
C GLU A 11 11.41 7.78 -12.43
N ARG A 12 10.35 7.83 -13.23
CA ARG A 12 9.88 9.05 -13.89
C ARG A 12 8.66 9.67 -13.22
N PHE A 13 8.47 9.41 -11.93
CA PHE A 13 7.30 9.87 -11.18
C PHE A 13 7.00 11.37 -11.32
N TYR A 14 8.02 12.19 -11.37
CA TYR A 14 7.88 13.66 -11.50
C TYR A 14 7.68 14.15 -12.93
N GLU A 15 7.75 13.25 -13.94
CA GLU A 15 7.68 13.62 -15.36
C GLU A 15 6.31 13.33 -16.01
N HIS A 16 5.47 12.53 -15.37
CA HIS A 16 4.16 12.14 -15.89
C HIS A 16 3.00 12.61 -15.02
N SER A 17 1.77 12.55 -15.53
CA SER A 17 0.54 12.96 -14.84
C SER A 17 -0.37 11.75 -14.57
N GLY A 18 0.10 10.80 -13.74
CA GLY A 18 -0.64 9.61 -13.29
C GLY A 18 -0.35 8.34 -14.08
N VAL A 19 -0.08 8.43 -15.39
CA VAL A 19 0.28 7.30 -16.26
C VAL A 19 1.57 7.59 -16.99
N ASP A 20 2.55 6.70 -16.89
CA ASP A 20 3.78 6.76 -17.70
C ASP A 20 3.66 5.86 -18.94
N PHE A 21 3.24 6.44 -20.06
CA PHE A 21 3.10 5.72 -21.33
C PHE A 21 4.44 5.23 -21.90
N ILE A 22 5.57 5.90 -21.58
CA ILE A 22 6.89 5.49 -22.04
C ILE A 22 7.33 4.23 -21.25
N ALA A 23 7.14 4.22 -19.92
CA ALA A 23 7.41 3.04 -19.12
C ALA A 23 6.49 1.87 -19.50
N LEU A 24 5.23 2.15 -19.79
CA LEU A 24 4.27 1.15 -20.24
C LEU A 24 4.69 0.53 -21.59
N GLY A 25 5.04 1.35 -22.59
CA GLY A 25 5.55 0.88 -23.88
C GLY A 25 6.81 0.03 -23.72
N ARG A 26 7.76 0.49 -22.90
CA ARG A 26 8.99 -0.25 -22.57
C ARG A 26 8.70 -1.60 -21.92
N ALA A 27 7.73 -1.66 -21.00
CA ALA A 27 7.34 -2.88 -20.33
C ALA A 27 6.68 -3.88 -21.29
N VAL A 28 5.83 -3.40 -22.22
CA VAL A 28 5.19 -4.24 -23.26
C VAL A 28 6.26 -4.83 -24.20
N VAL A 29 7.20 -4.03 -24.67
CA VAL A 29 8.27 -4.51 -25.56
C VAL A 29 9.15 -5.54 -24.84
N LYS A 30 9.61 -5.25 -23.62
CA LYS A 30 10.47 -6.19 -22.88
C LYS A 30 9.77 -7.50 -22.52
N ARG A 31 8.49 -7.48 -22.17
CA ARG A 31 7.75 -8.69 -21.82
C ARG A 31 7.26 -9.44 -23.05
N GLY A 32 6.69 -8.71 -24.03
CA GLY A 32 6.08 -9.30 -25.22
C GLY A 32 7.08 -9.78 -26.24
N VAL A 33 8.15 -9.00 -26.51
CA VAL A 33 9.13 -9.31 -27.56
C VAL A 33 10.35 -10.05 -27.02
N MET A 34 10.84 -9.66 -25.83
CA MET A 34 12.08 -10.20 -25.28
C MET A 34 11.86 -11.33 -24.24
N GLY A 35 10.61 -11.69 -23.94
CA GLY A 35 10.27 -12.76 -22.98
C GLY A 35 10.76 -12.52 -21.53
N GLN A 36 11.18 -11.30 -21.20
CA GLN A 36 11.70 -10.96 -19.87
C GLN A 36 10.58 -10.77 -18.86
N ALA A 37 10.11 -11.85 -18.26
CA ALA A 37 9.04 -11.80 -17.23
C ALA A 37 9.41 -10.93 -15.99
N SER A 38 10.68 -10.73 -15.72
CA SER A 38 11.22 -9.92 -14.61
C SER A 38 11.41 -8.43 -14.94
N ALA A 39 11.13 -8.01 -16.17
CA ALA A 39 11.20 -6.60 -16.54
C ALA A 39 10.25 -5.77 -15.65
N GLY A 40 10.77 -4.69 -15.06
CA GLY A 40 10.07 -3.84 -14.10
C GLY A 40 8.63 -3.48 -14.49
N GLY A 41 7.79 -3.21 -13.51
CA GLY A 41 6.37 -2.88 -13.73
C GLY A 41 6.21 -1.59 -14.54
N GLY A 42 5.24 -1.56 -15.44
CA GLY A 42 4.83 -0.32 -16.14
C GLY A 42 3.74 0.45 -15.38
N SER A 43 3.50 0.14 -14.10
CA SER A 43 2.50 0.84 -13.27
C SER A 43 3.18 1.92 -12.44
N THR A 44 2.63 3.12 -12.45
CA THR A 44 3.11 4.26 -11.65
C THR A 44 2.74 4.13 -10.18
N ILE A 45 3.40 4.92 -9.30
CA ILE A 45 3.04 5.03 -7.88
C ILE A 45 1.58 5.48 -7.74
N THR A 46 1.13 6.43 -8.55
CA THR A 46 -0.25 6.94 -8.51
C THR A 46 -1.27 5.87 -8.92
N GLN A 47 -0.95 5.02 -9.90
CA GLN A 47 -1.79 3.87 -10.26
C GLN A 47 -1.85 2.82 -9.15
N GLN A 48 -0.73 2.58 -8.46
CA GLN A 48 -0.69 1.68 -7.31
C GLN A 48 -1.55 2.24 -6.17
N LEU A 49 -1.49 3.55 -5.91
CA LEU A 49 -2.35 4.21 -4.92
C LEU A 49 -3.83 4.13 -5.33
N ALA A 50 -4.16 4.45 -6.58
CA ALA A 50 -5.53 4.34 -7.10
C ALA A 50 -6.10 2.93 -6.89
N LYS A 51 -5.29 1.90 -7.18
CA LYS A 51 -5.66 0.51 -6.93
C LYS A 51 -5.91 0.23 -5.44
N GLN A 52 -5.06 0.72 -4.55
CA GLN A 52 -5.20 0.49 -3.11
C GLN A 52 -6.46 1.15 -2.53
N LEU A 53 -6.83 2.33 -3.04
CA LEU A 53 -7.95 3.11 -2.52
C LEU A 53 -9.31 2.67 -3.08
N PHE A 54 -9.35 2.26 -4.37
CA PHE A 54 -10.61 2.18 -5.12
C PHE A 54 -10.83 0.83 -5.83
N SER A 55 -9.83 -0.08 -5.85
CA SER A 55 -10.01 -1.35 -6.54
C SER A 55 -10.34 -2.47 -5.56
N GLU A 56 -11.43 -3.16 -5.80
CA GLU A 56 -11.75 -4.41 -5.13
C GLU A 56 -10.80 -5.54 -5.56
N LYS A 57 -10.75 -6.60 -4.77
CA LYS A 57 -9.95 -7.77 -5.14
C LYS A 57 -10.57 -8.44 -6.36
N ALA A 58 -9.84 -8.41 -7.48
CA ALA A 58 -10.27 -9.13 -8.69
C ALA A 58 -10.24 -10.65 -8.44
N HIS A 59 -11.34 -11.33 -8.77
CA HIS A 59 -11.48 -12.78 -8.65
C HIS A 59 -11.00 -13.52 -9.91
N SER A 60 -10.82 -12.81 -11.03
CA SER A 60 -10.37 -13.38 -12.30
C SER A 60 -9.32 -12.50 -12.99
N THR A 61 -8.57 -13.12 -13.93
CA THR A 61 -7.61 -12.41 -14.77
C THR A 61 -8.29 -11.37 -15.68
N VAL A 62 -9.49 -11.68 -16.14
CA VAL A 62 -10.29 -10.79 -17.02
C VAL A 62 -10.75 -9.57 -16.25
N GLU A 63 -11.29 -9.72 -15.04
CA GLU A 63 -11.63 -8.60 -14.15
C GLU A 63 -10.43 -7.70 -13.88
N ARG A 64 -9.27 -8.30 -13.60
CA ARG A 64 -8.03 -7.54 -13.38
C ARG A 64 -7.62 -6.72 -14.61
N LEU A 65 -7.86 -7.23 -15.80
CA LEU A 65 -7.58 -6.51 -17.04
C LEU A 65 -8.54 -5.33 -17.22
N LEU A 66 -9.83 -5.52 -16.91
CA LEU A 66 -10.86 -4.48 -16.99
C LEU A 66 -10.71 -3.40 -15.90
N GLN A 67 -10.08 -3.71 -14.77
CA GLN A 67 -9.79 -2.73 -13.72
C GLN A 67 -8.67 -1.73 -14.14
N LYS A 68 -7.77 -2.11 -15.04
CA LYS A 68 -6.63 -1.25 -15.44
C LYS A 68 -7.03 0.11 -16.01
N PRO A 69 -7.96 0.21 -16.96
CA PRO A 69 -8.43 1.52 -17.45
C PRO A 69 -9.02 2.39 -16.34
N ILE A 70 -9.73 1.80 -15.39
CA ILE A 70 -10.31 2.52 -14.24
C ILE A 70 -9.19 3.06 -13.34
N GLU A 71 -8.18 2.24 -13.01
CA GLU A 71 -7.00 2.67 -12.26
C GLU A 71 -6.30 3.86 -12.95
N TRP A 72 -6.20 3.87 -14.29
CA TRP A 72 -5.58 4.96 -15.06
C TRP A 72 -6.38 6.26 -14.95
N ILE A 73 -7.71 6.20 -15.11
CA ILE A 73 -8.59 7.36 -14.99
C ILE A 73 -8.48 7.95 -13.57
N ILE A 74 -8.51 7.10 -12.56
CA ILE A 74 -8.39 7.52 -11.16
C ILE A 74 -7.01 8.14 -10.90
N ALA A 75 -5.93 7.52 -11.41
CA ALA A 75 -4.58 8.04 -11.26
C ALA A 75 -4.43 9.45 -11.87
N VAL A 76 -4.96 9.66 -13.08
CA VAL A 76 -4.98 11.00 -13.71
C VAL A 76 -5.80 12.00 -12.91
N LYS A 77 -6.95 11.58 -12.34
CA LYS A 77 -7.75 12.44 -11.47
C LYS A 77 -7.01 12.81 -10.19
N LEU A 78 -6.34 11.84 -9.55
CA LEU A 78 -5.53 12.11 -8.36
C LEU A 78 -4.45 13.16 -8.65
N GLU A 79 -3.71 13.03 -9.75
CA GLU A 79 -2.66 13.99 -10.15
C GLU A 79 -3.17 15.39 -10.54
N ARG A 80 -4.47 15.51 -10.84
CA ARG A 80 -5.11 16.83 -11.08
C ARG A 80 -5.50 17.54 -9.78
N HIS A 81 -5.73 16.81 -8.70
CA HIS A 81 -6.23 17.36 -7.44
C HIS A 81 -5.18 17.40 -6.33
N PHE A 82 -4.12 16.58 -6.43
CA PHE A 82 -3.10 16.44 -5.42
C PHE A 82 -1.71 16.62 -6.03
N THR A 83 -0.82 17.24 -5.26
CA THR A 83 0.61 17.37 -5.62
C THR A 83 1.31 16.01 -5.55
N LYS A 84 2.47 15.92 -6.16
CA LYS A 84 3.32 14.70 -6.10
C LYS A 84 3.67 14.30 -4.67
N GLU A 85 3.94 15.29 -3.82
CA GLU A 85 4.26 15.10 -2.41
C GLU A 85 3.07 14.56 -1.63
N GLU A 86 1.87 15.07 -1.90
CA GLU A 86 0.63 14.58 -1.29
C GLU A 86 0.32 13.15 -1.72
N ILE A 87 0.53 12.80 -2.99
CA ILE A 87 0.37 11.44 -3.51
C ILE A 87 1.34 10.47 -2.83
N LEU A 88 2.62 10.86 -2.67
CA LEU A 88 3.61 10.07 -1.94
C LEU A 88 3.23 9.91 -0.47
N ALA A 89 2.73 10.97 0.17
CA ALA A 89 2.27 10.92 1.55
C ALA A 89 1.07 9.98 1.70
N MET A 90 0.09 10.05 0.79
CA MET A 90 -1.05 9.14 0.78
C MET A 90 -0.61 7.69 0.57
N TYR A 91 0.29 7.43 -0.39
CA TYR A 91 0.82 6.10 -0.66
C TYR A 91 1.45 5.48 0.59
N PHE A 92 2.39 6.20 1.23
CA PHE A 92 3.07 5.71 2.42
C PHE A 92 2.16 5.59 3.64
N ASN A 93 1.14 6.42 3.78
CA ASN A 93 0.24 6.39 4.92
C ASN A 93 -0.85 5.32 4.80
N TYR A 94 -1.19 4.93 3.57
CA TYR A 94 -2.24 3.94 3.33
C TYR A 94 -1.69 2.50 3.21
N PHE A 95 -0.42 2.34 2.86
CA PHE A 95 0.18 1.03 2.61
C PHE A 95 0.24 0.16 3.88
N ASP A 96 -0.22 -1.11 3.76
CA ASP A 96 -0.13 -2.10 4.84
C ASP A 96 1.20 -2.86 4.76
N PHE A 97 2.07 -2.60 5.74
CA PHE A 97 3.38 -3.24 5.90
C PHE A 97 3.32 -4.55 6.71
N LEU A 98 2.15 -5.13 6.91
CA LEU A 98 1.87 -6.28 7.79
C LEU A 98 2.02 -5.97 9.30
N HIS A 99 1.74 -7.00 10.12
CA HIS A 99 1.89 -6.92 11.59
C HIS A 99 1.17 -5.72 12.23
N ASN A 100 0.00 -5.33 11.69
CA ASN A 100 -0.77 -4.14 12.08
C ASN A 100 -0.01 -2.82 11.84
N ALA A 101 1.00 -2.83 10.98
CA ALA A 101 1.77 -1.65 10.60
C ALA A 101 1.20 -0.98 9.35
N VAL A 102 -0.01 -0.42 9.45
CA VAL A 102 -0.58 0.41 8.39
C VAL A 102 0.04 1.80 8.45
N GLY A 103 0.63 2.20 7.34
CA GLY A 103 1.34 3.45 7.18
C GLY A 103 2.79 3.43 7.66
N ILE A 104 3.58 4.28 7.02
CA ILE A 104 5.05 4.32 7.19
C ILE A 104 5.50 4.64 8.62
N LYS A 105 4.75 5.49 9.34
CA LYS A 105 5.08 5.83 10.73
C LYS A 105 4.99 4.60 11.63
N ARG A 106 3.92 3.81 11.47
CA ARG A 106 3.76 2.56 12.21
C ARG A 106 4.78 1.52 11.78
N ALA A 107 5.04 1.39 10.48
CA ALA A 107 6.04 0.46 9.97
C ALA A 107 7.45 0.76 10.51
N ALA A 108 7.89 2.01 10.50
CA ALA A 108 9.17 2.43 11.07
C ALA A 108 9.27 2.10 12.57
N ASN A 109 8.18 2.31 13.31
CA ASN A 109 8.14 1.98 14.73
C ASN A 109 8.16 0.46 14.97
N VAL A 110 7.29 -0.29 14.26
CA VAL A 110 7.15 -1.75 14.43
C VAL A 110 8.43 -2.49 14.08
N TYR A 111 9.08 -2.16 12.97
CA TYR A 111 10.25 -2.89 12.50
C TYR A 111 11.57 -2.38 13.07
N PHE A 112 11.67 -1.09 13.43
CA PHE A 112 12.94 -0.47 13.81
C PHE A 112 12.88 0.34 15.11
N ASN A 113 11.70 0.47 15.72
CA ASN A 113 11.48 1.35 16.89
C ASN A 113 11.97 2.79 16.65
N LYS A 114 11.70 3.32 15.44
CA LYS A 114 12.16 4.64 14.99
C LYS A 114 11.03 5.44 14.38
N GLU A 115 11.21 6.74 14.34
CA GLU A 115 10.40 7.60 13.47
C GLU A 115 10.89 7.52 12.02
N PRO A 116 10.03 7.76 11.01
CA PRO A 116 10.40 7.71 9.58
C PRO A 116 11.61 8.57 9.22
N ARG A 117 11.77 9.72 9.87
CA ARG A 117 12.90 10.65 9.64
C ARG A 117 14.24 10.11 10.12
N LYS A 118 14.22 9.14 11.04
CA LYS A 118 15.43 8.53 11.63
C LYS A 118 15.82 7.22 10.98
N LEU A 119 15.09 6.79 9.95
CA LEU A 119 15.42 5.57 9.19
C LEU A 119 16.74 5.76 8.45
N THR A 120 17.60 4.76 8.54
CA THR A 120 18.80 4.66 7.71
C THR A 120 18.42 4.32 6.25
N VAL A 121 19.37 4.45 5.33
CA VAL A 121 19.15 4.12 3.91
C VAL A 121 18.75 2.65 3.75
N THR A 122 19.38 1.74 4.48
CA THR A 122 19.07 0.29 4.44
C THR A 122 17.69 -0.03 5.00
N GLU A 123 17.28 0.61 6.09
CA GLU A 123 15.95 0.46 6.69
C GLU A 123 14.85 1.01 5.76
N ALA A 124 15.07 2.18 5.19
CA ALA A 124 14.17 2.77 4.20
C ALA A 124 14.04 1.88 2.95
N ALA A 125 15.16 1.35 2.44
CA ALA A 125 15.17 0.43 1.31
C ALA A 125 14.46 -0.89 1.62
N MET A 126 14.54 -1.38 2.86
CA MET A 126 13.80 -2.58 3.27
C MET A 126 12.29 -2.33 3.26
N LEU A 127 11.82 -1.23 3.86
CA LEU A 127 10.39 -0.88 3.86
C LEU A 127 9.85 -0.68 2.44
N VAL A 128 10.59 0.01 1.57
CA VAL A 128 10.23 0.12 0.15
C VAL A 128 10.22 -1.24 -0.54
N GLY A 129 11.14 -2.12 -0.18
CA GLY A 129 11.15 -3.50 -0.68
C GLY A 129 9.87 -4.27 -0.39
N LEU A 130 9.24 -4.02 0.78
CA LEU A 130 7.96 -4.61 1.16
C LEU A 130 6.81 -4.11 0.26
N CYS A 131 6.89 -2.90 -0.29
CA CYS A 131 5.81 -2.33 -1.11
C CYS A 131 5.48 -3.20 -2.34
N LYS A 132 6.41 -4.00 -2.84
CA LYS A 132 6.16 -4.93 -3.94
C LYS A 132 5.21 -6.08 -3.56
N ASN A 133 5.46 -6.72 -2.43
CA ASN A 133 4.63 -7.79 -1.88
C ASN A 133 5.04 -8.05 -0.41
N PRO A 134 4.31 -7.49 0.56
CA PRO A 134 4.68 -7.58 1.97
C PRO A 134 4.74 -9.03 2.47
N SER A 135 3.83 -9.88 2.03
CA SER A 135 3.76 -11.28 2.46
C SER A 135 4.96 -12.09 1.97
N MET A 136 5.39 -11.88 0.71
CA MET A 136 6.51 -12.59 0.12
C MET A 136 7.86 -12.14 0.70
N PHE A 137 8.00 -10.85 1.03
CA PHE A 137 9.21 -10.24 1.54
C PHE A 137 9.16 -9.96 3.05
N ASN A 138 8.28 -10.66 3.78
CA ASN A 138 8.14 -10.52 5.23
C ASN A 138 9.49 -10.76 5.95
N PRO A 139 10.07 -9.76 6.62
CA PRO A 139 11.41 -9.86 7.19
C PRO A 139 11.50 -10.84 8.36
N LEU A 140 10.38 -11.11 9.04
CA LEU A 140 10.34 -12.07 10.16
C LEU A 140 10.21 -13.50 9.67
N ARG A 141 9.50 -13.70 8.53
CA ARG A 141 9.24 -15.05 7.98
C ARG A 141 10.28 -15.46 6.96
N TYR A 142 10.76 -14.50 6.15
CA TYR A 142 11.67 -14.75 5.03
C TYR A 142 12.80 -13.70 5.01
N PRO A 143 13.69 -13.67 6.03
CA PRO A 143 14.71 -12.62 6.17
C PRO A 143 15.64 -12.52 4.97
N GLU A 144 16.07 -13.65 4.40
CA GLU A 144 16.96 -13.66 3.25
C GLU A 144 16.31 -13.10 1.99
N ARG A 145 15.06 -13.45 1.72
CA ARG A 145 14.31 -12.86 0.61
C ARG A 145 14.10 -11.36 0.79
N CYS A 146 13.83 -10.94 2.02
CA CYS A 146 13.71 -9.53 2.37
C CYS A 146 15.04 -8.79 2.14
N LYS A 147 16.17 -9.35 2.57
CA LYS A 147 17.52 -8.81 2.33
C LYS A 147 17.83 -8.69 0.85
N GLN A 148 17.55 -9.74 0.07
CA GLN A 148 17.70 -9.70 -1.39
C GLN A 148 16.85 -8.60 -2.02
N ARG A 149 15.58 -8.47 -1.64
CA ARG A 149 14.69 -7.42 -2.15
C ARG A 149 15.14 -6.02 -1.74
N ARG A 150 15.61 -5.83 -0.51
CA ARG A 150 16.26 -4.58 -0.05
C ARG A 150 17.45 -4.22 -0.95
N ASN A 151 18.29 -5.19 -1.25
CA ASN A 151 19.47 -4.96 -2.11
C ASN A 151 19.07 -4.60 -3.55
N VAL A 152 17.95 -5.13 -4.06
CA VAL A 152 17.38 -4.67 -5.34
C VAL A 152 16.99 -3.20 -5.27
N VAL A 153 16.34 -2.75 -4.18
CA VAL A 153 16.00 -1.33 -3.98
C VAL A 153 17.25 -0.47 -3.95
N LEU A 154 18.27 -0.86 -3.17
CA LEU A 154 19.56 -0.15 -3.12
C LEU A 154 20.22 -0.05 -4.50
N MET A 155 20.18 -1.11 -5.31
CA MET A 155 20.70 -1.08 -6.67
C MET A 155 19.93 -0.14 -7.60
N GLN A 156 18.60 -0.02 -7.44
CA GLN A 156 17.83 0.99 -8.19
C GLN A 156 18.23 2.41 -7.75
N MET A 157 18.46 2.62 -6.45
CA MET A 157 18.97 3.91 -5.95
C MET A 157 20.34 4.25 -6.52
N VAL A 158 21.21 3.25 -6.76
CA VAL A 158 22.51 3.46 -7.47
C VAL A 158 22.28 3.92 -8.90
N LYS A 159 21.37 3.26 -9.63
CA LYS A 159 21.06 3.63 -11.03
C LYS A 159 20.51 5.04 -11.16
N SER A 160 19.73 5.47 -10.17
CA SER A 160 19.16 6.84 -10.12
C SER A 160 20.12 7.86 -9.46
N GLY A 161 21.34 7.49 -9.10
CA GLY A 161 22.35 8.41 -8.57
C GLY A 161 22.15 8.81 -7.10
N TYR A 162 21.23 8.19 -6.36
CA TYR A 162 21.01 8.49 -4.94
C TYR A 162 21.97 7.79 -3.98
N VAL A 163 22.63 6.75 -4.45
CA VAL A 163 23.63 5.97 -3.71
C VAL A 163 24.78 5.67 -4.67
N THR A 164 25.99 5.77 -4.20
CA THR A 164 27.18 5.39 -5.00
C THR A 164 27.36 3.88 -5.02
N LYS A 165 28.12 3.38 -5.99
CA LYS A 165 28.44 1.95 -6.05
C LYS A 165 29.22 1.46 -4.83
N ALA A 166 30.13 2.28 -4.31
CA ALA A 166 30.92 1.96 -3.11
C ALA A 166 30.02 1.85 -1.86
N GLU A 167 29.08 2.80 -1.68
CA GLU A 167 28.10 2.73 -0.61
C GLU A 167 27.20 1.48 -0.75
N TYR A 168 26.77 1.15 -1.96
CA TYR A 168 25.99 -0.07 -2.19
C TYR A 168 26.74 -1.33 -1.75
N ASP A 169 28.02 -1.45 -2.10
CA ASP A 169 28.83 -2.62 -1.79
C ASP A 169 28.93 -2.82 -0.25
N GLU A 170 29.03 -1.73 0.51
CA GLU A 170 28.97 -1.75 1.97
C GLU A 170 27.55 -2.04 2.49
N LEU A 171 26.56 -1.27 2.06
CA LEU A 171 25.19 -1.33 2.59
C LEU A 171 24.49 -2.67 2.28
N SER A 172 24.83 -3.30 1.15
CA SER A 172 24.25 -4.59 0.74
C SER A 172 24.65 -5.74 1.66
N GLN A 173 25.81 -5.66 2.31
CA GLN A 173 26.30 -6.68 3.25
C GLN A 173 25.66 -6.55 4.64
N ARG A 174 25.20 -5.35 5.01
CA ARG A 174 24.63 -5.12 6.34
C ARG A 174 23.43 -6.02 6.61
N PRO A 175 23.24 -6.51 7.83
CA PRO A 175 22.02 -7.22 8.24
C PRO A 175 20.78 -6.32 8.09
N LEU A 176 19.57 -6.87 8.24
CA LEU A 176 18.34 -6.10 8.18
C LEU A 176 18.20 -5.07 9.33
N GLY A 177 18.88 -5.31 10.46
CA GLY A 177 18.86 -4.38 11.60
C GLY A 177 17.50 -4.25 12.28
N LEU A 178 16.72 -5.33 12.30
CA LEU A 178 15.38 -5.33 12.87
C LEU A 178 15.39 -5.15 14.40
N HIS A 179 14.58 -4.23 14.88
CA HIS A 179 14.21 -4.06 16.28
C HIS A 179 12.68 -4.23 16.40
N PHE A 180 12.22 -5.44 16.02
CA PHE A 180 10.80 -5.70 15.89
C PHE A 180 10.09 -5.61 17.25
N THR A 181 9.09 -4.72 17.29
CA THR A 181 8.18 -4.59 18.41
C THR A 181 6.77 -4.79 17.87
N LYS A 182 6.09 -5.82 18.37
CA LYS A 182 4.69 -6.06 17.96
C LYS A 182 3.87 -4.80 18.21
N ALA A 183 3.21 -4.31 17.18
CA ALA A 183 2.34 -3.15 17.32
C ALA A 183 1.35 -3.45 18.46
N LYS A 184 1.43 -2.68 19.54
CA LYS A 184 0.37 -2.73 20.55
C LYS A 184 -0.90 -2.31 19.83
N PRO A 185 -2.01 -3.05 20.01
CA PRO A 185 -3.30 -2.50 19.66
C PRO A 185 -3.34 -1.09 20.23
N VAL A 186 -3.90 -0.13 19.52
CA VAL A 186 -4.10 1.21 20.09
C VAL A 186 -5.03 1.01 21.26
N SER A 187 -4.47 0.71 22.44
CA SER A 187 -5.20 0.50 23.67
C SER A 187 -5.41 1.85 24.32
N GLY A 188 -6.51 2.46 24.03
CA GLY A 188 -6.96 3.69 24.66
C GLY A 188 -8.45 3.59 25.01
N ALA A 189 -8.93 4.43 25.90
CA ALA A 189 -10.37 4.51 26.24
C ALA A 189 -11.29 4.67 25.00
N ALA A 190 -10.71 5.05 23.86
CA ALA A 190 -11.39 5.20 22.57
C ALA A 190 -11.51 3.92 21.73
N ASP A 191 -10.83 2.81 22.07
CA ASP A 191 -10.82 1.60 21.23
C ASP A 191 -12.21 1.00 21.09
N TYR A 192 -12.93 0.95 22.19
CA TYR A 192 -14.30 0.48 22.19
C TYR A 192 -15.22 1.39 21.36
N PHE A 193 -15.02 2.69 21.47
CA PHE A 193 -15.76 3.68 20.69
C PHE A 193 -15.41 3.59 19.20
N GLN A 194 -14.11 3.45 18.86
CA GLN A 194 -13.68 3.30 17.47
C GLN A 194 -14.20 1.99 16.85
N ALA A 195 -14.17 0.89 17.60
CA ALA A 195 -14.71 -0.38 17.15
C ALA A 195 -16.23 -0.29 16.92
N TYR A 196 -16.94 0.33 17.86
CA TYR A 196 -18.38 0.58 17.75
C TYR A 196 -18.70 1.48 16.55
N LEU A 197 -18.01 2.62 16.43
CA LEU A 197 -18.20 3.56 15.33
C LEU A 197 -17.93 2.90 13.97
N ARG A 198 -16.85 2.11 13.87
CA ARG A 198 -16.54 1.36 12.66
C ARG A 198 -17.65 0.36 12.32
N GLN A 199 -18.11 -0.43 13.29
CA GLN A 199 -19.21 -1.36 13.08
C GLN A 199 -20.48 -0.65 12.64
N TYR A 200 -20.78 0.49 13.24
CA TYR A 200 -21.95 1.32 12.94
C TYR A 200 -21.91 1.86 11.52
N MET A 201 -20.79 2.45 11.12
CA MET A 201 -20.61 3.03 9.78
C MET A 201 -20.49 1.98 8.67
N MET A 202 -20.03 0.78 9.00
CA MET A 202 -19.92 -0.35 8.06
C MET A 202 -21.13 -1.29 8.08
N ALA A 203 -22.20 -0.94 8.78
CA ALA A 203 -23.42 -1.74 8.79
C ALA A 203 -23.95 -1.91 7.36
N LYS A 204 -24.44 -3.11 7.04
CA LYS A 204 -25.12 -3.40 5.77
C LYS A 204 -26.60 -3.08 5.87
N LYS A 205 -27.24 -2.91 4.70
CA LYS A 205 -28.70 -2.79 4.65
C LYS A 205 -29.33 -4.02 5.32
N PRO A 206 -30.19 -3.83 6.34
CA PRO A 206 -30.82 -4.94 7.03
C PRO A 206 -31.72 -5.75 6.09
N VAL A 207 -31.52 -7.05 6.04
CA VAL A 207 -32.35 -8.00 5.29
C VAL A 207 -32.94 -8.98 6.28
N ARG A 208 -34.24 -9.28 6.18
CA ARG A 208 -34.97 -10.08 7.19
C ARG A 208 -34.37 -11.47 7.40
N GLU A 209 -33.83 -12.05 6.32
CA GLU A 209 -33.23 -13.39 6.29
C GLU A 209 -31.94 -13.49 7.14
N ASP A 210 -31.27 -12.37 7.38
CA ASP A 210 -30.04 -12.32 8.18
C ASP A 210 -30.31 -12.35 9.70
N TYR A 211 -31.59 -12.23 10.12
CA TYR A 211 -31.98 -12.16 11.52
C TYR A 211 -32.79 -13.39 11.94
N GLN A 212 -32.45 -13.93 13.11
CA GLN A 212 -33.22 -15.01 13.72
C GLN A 212 -34.62 -14.51 14.17
N ALA A 213 -35.59 -15.42 14.31
CA ALA A 213 -36.96 -15.07 14.65
C ALA A 213 -37.08 -14.23 15.94
N TRP A 214 -36.21 -14.52 16.94
CA TRP A 214 -36.19 -13.77 18.22
C TRP A 214 -35.52 -12.38 18.12
N GLN A 215 -34.78 -12.10 17.02
CA GLN A 215 -34.14 -10.80 16.78
C GLN A 215 -35.05 -9.79 16.05
N ASN A 216 -36.34 -10.01 16.02
CA ASN A 216 -37.27 -9.14 15.29
C ASN A 216 -37.19 -7.67 15.73
N ARG A 217 -37.02 -7.42 17.04
CA ARG A 217 -36.84 -6.06 17.58
C ARG A 217 -35.55 -5.42 17.04
N GLN A 218 -34.45 -6.19 16.96
CA GLN A 218 -33.18 -5.69 16.45
C GLN A 218 -33.28 -5.36 14.96
N PHE A 219 -33.93 -6.24 14.17
CA PHE A 219 -34.17 -5.98 12.74
C PHE A 219 -34.92 -4.67 12.49
N VAL A 220 -35.96 -4.40 13.30
CA VAL A 220 -36.74 -3.15 13.20
C VAL A 220 -35.88 -1.93 13.54
N LEU A 221 -35.09 -1.99 14.61
CA LEU A 221 -34.19 -0.92 15.02
C LEU A 221 -33.12 -0.64 13.97
N ASP A 222 -32.49 -1.68 13.42
CA ASP A 222 -31.48 -1.55 12.38
C ASP A 222 -32.07 -0.99 11.09
N SER A 223 -33.32 -1.37 10.75
CA SER A 223 -34.02 -0.85 9.58
C SER A 223 -34.34 0.64 9.73
N ILE A 224 -34.80 1.07 10.91
CA ILE A 224 -35.02 2.47 11.21
C ILE A 224 -33.71 3.26 11.18
N ALA A 225 -32.66 2.74 11.79
CA ALA A 225 -31.34 3.36 11.77
C ALA A 225 -30.80 3.50 10.33
N TRP A 226 -30.98 2.47 9.49
CA TRP A 226 -30.57 2.53 8.08
C TRP A 226 -31.28 3.67 7.32
N GLU A 227 -32.58 3.88 7.54
CA GLU A 227 -33.36 4.90 6.84
C GLU A 227 -33.14 6.31 7.38
N GLN A 228 -33.01 6.45 8.69
CA GLN A 228 -33.07 7.76 9.36
C GLN A 228 -31.70 8.28 9.80
N ASP A 229 -30.73 7.41 10.10
CA ASP A 229 -29.41 7.85 10.55
C ASP A 229 -28.43 7.90 9.38
N PRO A 230 -27.90 9.09 9.02
CA PRO A 230 -26.94 9.23 7.93
C PRO A 230 -25.62 8.54 8.20
N LEU A 231 -25.24 8.28 9.45
CA LEU A 231 -23.98 7.61 9.81
C LEU A 231 -24.11 6.09 9.83
N TYR A 232 -25.30 5.54 10.07
CA TYR A 232 -25.52 4.10 10.08
C TYR A 232 -25.39 3.53 8.67
N GLY A 233 -24.39 2.67 8.47
CA GLY A 233 -24.12 2.09 7.14
C GLY A 233 -23.56 3.08 6.11
N TRP A 234 -23.01 4.23 6.55
CA TRP A 234 -22.50 5.28 5.66
C TRP A 234 -21.49 4.77 4.61
N CYS A 235 -20.69 3.75 4.93
CA CYS A 235 -19.75 3.15 3.99
C CYS A 235 -20.42 2.22 2.95
N ASN A 236 -21.72 1.89 3.12
CA ASN A 236 -22.47 0.94 2.29
C ASN A 236 -23.76 1.56 1.66
N LYS A 237 -24.03 2.84 1.94
CA LYS A 237 -25.06 3.65 1.27
C LYS A 237 -24.49 4.32 0.05
#